data_0390b5c76ed8540bfeed0a7e66c3cf06
#
_entry.id   0390b5c76ed8540bfeed0a7e66c3cf06
#
_cell.length_a   1.000
_cell.length_b   1.000
_cell.length_c   1.000
_cell.angle_alpha   90.00
_cell.angle_beta   90.00
_cell.angle_gamma   90.00
#
_symmetry.space_group_name_H-M   'P 1'
#
loop_
_entity.id
_entity.type
_entity.pdbx_description
1 polymer ?
#
loop_
_entity_poly.entity_id
_entity_poly.type
_entity_poly.pdbx_seq_one_letter_code
_entity_poly.pdbx_strand_id
1 'polypeptide(L)'
;MDFALNKIGKYVENHTSLDQRMKDLKRKLEQLNGLKEDAESKMTTELQPRKKPKAEVHIWLKNVERINDEVQDLRGRIGESNVLTLVFHAEDASRKIKEVEELINQRRQFHGGLVVDNPQWMGQVLSTTTLSGEAVKACVEEIWQCLMDDEVRKIGVWGMGGVGKTSIMKLINNQLLKETGKFDIVIWITVSKEMSIAKLQRDIASRIGVDFSGDEDETTRAGKLFETLLPKRFVMILDDLWEKVSLERIGIPEPYDGSKLMLTTRSADVCRQVGCRIIRVKPLTEEEAWRLFSEKVGCDILNIAEVEPIARSIAEQCAGLPLGVITIASCMRGIDDICEWRNALTELSQHKKSVNGLKDEVFQQLRFSYDHLKDGKLQDCFLTCALYPEDAEIGGEKLIQLWIAEGLVEEVDSIQEKLDRGHAIMNRLVRNCLLEVFTERENERRVKMHDLLRDMALDIAGSRFLVKSGMMLEKAPDVQDWGKDLEKVSLMNNWRLYIPSKMSPPRVSQAHNIVAVLVWYREYSKRLLQAYAWA
;
A
#
# COMPACT_ATOMS: atom_id res chain seq x y z
N MET A 1 49.78 45.10 -51.02
CA MET A 1 48.50 44.41 -51.29
C MET A 1 48.52 42.97 -50.72
N ASP A 2 49.59 42.23 -50.88
CA ASP A 2 49.71 40.80 -50.43
C ASP A 2 49.62 40.59 -48.91
N PHE A 3 50.11 41.54 -48.12
CA PHE A 3 50.05 41.40 -46.66
C PHE A 3 48.59 41.52 -46.11
N ALA A 4 47.78 42.35 -46.72
CA ALA A 4 46.36 42.51 -46.37
C ALA A 4 45.52 41.30 -46.82
N LEU A 5 45.80 40.77 -48.04
CA LEU A 5 45.14 39.57 -48.57
C LEU A 5 45.48 38.31 -47.75
N ASN A 6 46.72 38.18 -47.30
CA ASN A 6 47.17 37.04 -46.46
C ASN A 6 46.53 37.10 -45.06
N LYS A 7 46.34 38.30 -44.52
CA LYS A 7 45.62 38.51 -43.24
C LYS A 7 44.12 38.24 -43.34
N ILE A 8 43.47 38.60 -44.43
CA ILE A 8 42.07 38.32 -44.72
C ILE A 8 41.88 36.82 -44.99
N GLY A 9 42.78 36.16 -45.73
CA GLY A 9 42.76 34.72 -45.96
C GLY A 9 42.80 33.90 -44.65
N LYS A 10 43.77 34.24 -43.77
CA LYS A 10 43.89 33.62 -42.46
C LYS A 10 42.68 33.87 -41.54
N TYR A 11 42.04 35.04 -41.66
CA TYR A 11 40.82 35.36 -40.92
C TYR A 11 39.63 34.49 -41.37
N VAL A 12 39.42 34.39 -42.71
CA VAL A 12 38.37 33.57 -43.29
C VAL A 12 38.57 32.10 -42.95
N GLU A 13 39.79 31.60 -43.01
CA GLU A 13 40.13 30.21 -42.67
C GLU A 13 39.90 29.89 -41.19
N ASN A 14 40.28 30.78 -40.27
CA ASN A 14 40.04 30.64 -38.84
C ASN A 14 38.55 30.75 -38.50
N HIS A 15 37.81 31.66 -39.12
CA HIS A 15 36.41 31.80 -38.88
C HIS A 15 35.61 30.60 -39.40
N THR A 16 35.94 30.08 -40.58
CA THR A 16 35.30 28.88 -41.16
C THR A 16 35.61 27.64 -40.31
N SER A 17 36.84 27.54 -39.80
CA SER A 17 37.27 26.46 -38.90
C SER A 17 36.52 26.51 -37.55
N LEU A 18 36.33 27.68 -36.94
CA LEU A 18 35.58 27.87 -35.72
C LEU A 18 34.10 27.52 -35.89
N ASP A 19 33.47 28.03 -36.95
CA ASP A 19 32.06 27.75 -37.26
C ASP A 19 31.81 26.25 -37.45
N GLN A 20 32.72 25.53 -38.12
CA GLN A 20 32.57 24.11 -38.33
C GLN A 20 32.72 23.33 -36.98
N ARG A 21 33.67 23.74 -36.12
CA ARG A 21 33.83 23.15 -34.79
C ARG A 21 32.64 23.41 -33.87
N MET A 22 32.08 24.61 -33.93
CA MET A 22 30.88 24.95 -33.14
C MET A 22 29.66 24.18 -33.62
N LYS A 23 29.51 23.90 -34.90
CA LYS A 23 28.44 23.04 -35.43
C LYS A 23 28.62 21.60 -34.96
N ASP A 24 29.85 21.09 -34.98
CA ASP A 24 30.16 19.73 -34.49
C ASP A 24 29.94 19.61 -32.97
N LEU A 25 30.40 20.60 -32.21
CA LEU A 25 30.16 20.68 -30.76
C LEU A 25 28.66 20.71 -30.45
N LYS A 26 27.88 21.49 -31.17
CA LYS A 26 26.42 21.52 -30.98
C LYS A 26 25.79 20.16 -31.21
N ARG A 27 26.11 19.48 -32.31
CA ARG A 27 25.59 18.16 -32.64
C ARG A 27 25.92 17.11 -31.59
N LYS A 28 27.18 17.12 -31.11
CA LYS A 28 27.62 16.17 -30.06
C LYS A 28 26.97 16.46 -28.71
N LEU A 29 26.76 17.74 -28.40
CA LEU A 29 26.06 18.14 -27.17
C LEU A 29 24.57 17.74 -27.21
N GLU A 30 23.90 17.85 -28.35
CA GLU A 30 22.54 17.35 -28.56
C GLU A 30 22.47 15.83 -28.35
N GLN A 31 23.46 15.09 -28.88
CA GLN A 31 23.57 13.64 -28.65
C GLN A 31 23.80 13.30 -27.18
N LEU A 32 24.65 14.06 -26.47
CA LEU A 32 24.92 13.86 -25.04
C LEU A 32 23.67 14.13 -24.19
N ASN A 33 22.92 15.19 -24.52
CA ASN A 33 21.68 15.55 -23.84
C ASN A 33 20.58 14.50 -24.06
N GLY A 34 20.46 13.91 -25.25
CA GLY A 34 19.57 12.78 -25.49
C GLY A 34 19.94 11.57 -24.62
N LEU A 35 21.23 11.27 -24.47
CA LEU A 35 21.69 10.20 -23.56
C LEU A 35 21.44 10.53 -22.07
N LYS A 36 21.44 11.82 -21.69
CA LYS A 36 21.05 12.28 -20.34
C LYS A 36 19.57 12.02 -20.10
N GLU A 37 18.70 12.45 -21.02
CA GLU A 37 17.23 12.24 -20.92
C GLU A 37 16.88 10.75 -20.85
N ASP A 38 17.49 9.91 -21.68
CA ASP A 38 17.33 8.46 -21.63
C ASP A 38 17.78 7.86 -20.28
N ALA A 39 18.88 8.38 -19.72
CA ALA A 39 19.37 7.93 -18.43
C ALA A 39 18.44 8.34 -17.29
N GLU A 40 17.95 9.56 -17.29
CA GLU A 40 16.98 10.08 -16.30
C GLU A 40 15.64 9.36 -16.39
N SER A 41 15.14 9.10 -17.59
CA SER A 41 13.91 8.32 -17.82
C SER A 41 14.05 6.88 -17.30
N LYS A 42 15.18 6.20 -17.63
CA LYS A 42 15.49 4.87 -17.11
C LYS A 42 15.63 4.86 -15.60
N MET A 43 16.32 5.85 -15.03
CA MET A 43 16.45 5.97 -13.57
C MET A 43 15.09 6.12 -12.91
N THR A 44 14.19 6.93 -13.45
CA THR A 44 12.83 7.09 -12.92
C THR A 44 12.06 5.78 -12.91
N THR A 45 12.28 4.91 -13.91
CA THR A 45 11.65 3.59 -14.02
C THR A 45 12.31 2.55 -13.11
N GLU A 46 13.64 2.60 -12.94
CA GLU A 46 14.41 1.65 -12.13
C GLU A 46 14.51 2.05 -10.66
N LEU A 47 14.27 3.33 -10.30
CA LEU A 47 14.28 3.85 -8.92
C LEU A 47 13.08 3.30 -8.16
N GLN A 48 13.29 2.13 -7.56
CA GLN A 48 12.42 1.57 -6.54
C GLN A 48 12.86 2.06 -5.15
N PRO A 49 12.03 2.00 -4.12
CA PRO A 49 12.40 2.43 -2.77
C PRO A 49 13.69 1.82 -2.20
N ARG A 50 14.14 0.70 -2.78
CA ARG A 50 15.37 -0.03 -2.38
C ARG A 50 16.60 0.30 -3.21
N LYS A 51 16.50 1.20 -4.17
CA LYS A 51 17.57 1.47 -5.12
C LYS A 51 17.97 2.94 -5.12
N LYS A 52 19.28 3.19 -5.24
CA LYS A 52 19.85 4.52 -5.46
C LYS A 52 20.64 4.55 -6.76
N PRO A 53 20.79 5.71 -7.41
CA PRO A 53 21.67 5.83 -8.55
C PRO A 53 23.09 5.37 -8.20
N LYS A 54 23.76 4.67 -9.10
CA LYS A 54 25.18 4.38 -8.95
C LYS A 54 25.97 5.68 -8.84
N ALA A 55 27.01 5.70 -8.02
CA ALA A 55 27.85 6.89 -7.83
C ALA A 55 28.44 7.38 -9.16
N GLU A 56 28.84 6.46 -10.04
CA GLU A 56 29.34 6.77 -11.39
C GLU A 56 28.30 7.49 -12.27
N VAL A 57 27.02 7.11 -12.16
CA VAL A 57 25.92 7.74 -12.90
C VAL A 57 25.66 9.15 -12.37
N HIS A 58 25.68 9.33 -11.05
CA HIS A 58 25.49 10.65 -10.43
C HIS A 58 26.61 11.62 -10.83
N ILE A 59 27.87 11.18 -10.80
CA ILE A 59 29.03 11.97 -11.23
C ILE A 59 28.92 12.31 -12.71
N TRP A 60 28.56 11.35 -13.56
CA TRP A 60 28.37 11.57 -14.99
C TRP A 60 27.28 12.61 -15.27
N LEU A 61 26.12 12.54 -14.64
CA LEU A 61 25.06 13.54 -14.78
C LEU A 61 25.53 14.95 -14.40
N LYS A 62 26.23 15.07 -13.28
CA LYS A 62 26.81 16.35 -12.84
C LYS A 62 27.83 16.90 -13.84
N ASN A 63 28.65 16.03 -14.45
CA ASN A 63 29.60 16.44 -15.49
C ASN A 63 28.90 16.88 -16.78
N VAL A 64 27.77 16.24 -17.14
CA VAL A 64 26.94 16.66 -18.29
C VAL A 64 26.35 18.05 -18.06
N GLU A 65 25.90 18.35 -16.86
CA GLU A 65 25.39 19.70 -16.52
C GLU A 65 26.52 20.74 -16.61
N ARG A 66 27.66 20.48 -16.00
CA ARG A 66 28.83 21.35 -16.04
C ARG A 66 29.27 21.66 -17.48
N ILE A 67 29.37 20.64 -18.36
CA ILE A 67 29.80 20.86 -19.74
C ILE A 67 28.76 21.65 -20.55
N ASN A 68 27.46 21.50 -20.28
CA ASN A 68 26.42 22.32 -20.89
C ASN A 68 26.60 23.81 -20.56
N ASP A 69 26.83 24.13 -19.28
CA ASP A 69 27.04 25.50 -18.81
C ASP A 69 28.32 26.10 -19.43
N GLU A 70 29.42 25.35 -19.44
CA GLU A 70 30.69 25.80 -20.01
C GLU A 70 30.61 26.03 -21.53
N VAL A 71 29.85 25.21 -22.26
CA VAL A 71 29.61 25.42 -23.70
C VAL A 71 28.71 26.63 -23.93
N GLN A 72 27.77 26.90 -23.06
CA GLN A 72 26.90 28.09 -23.14
C GLN A 72 27.71 29.38 -22.93
N ASP A 73 28.62 29.36 -21.92
CA ASP A 73 29.57 30.45 -21.68
C ASP A 73 30.53 30.69 -22.87
N LEU A 74 31.02 29.60 -23.47
CA LEU A 74 31.85 29.71 -24.66
C LEU A 74 31.12 30.38 -25.83
N ARG A 75 29.85 30.05 -26.05
CA ARG A 75 28.99 30.69 -27.06
C ARG A 75 28.80 32.18 -26.79
N GLY A 76 28.57 32.57 -25.53
CA GLY A 76 28.46 33.98 -25.15
C GLY A 76 29.75 34.75 -25.46
N ARG A 77 30.91 34.21 -25.10
CA ARG A 77 32.21 34.84 -25.37
C ARG A 77 32.56 34.98 -26.85
N ILE A 78 32.15 34.03 -27.70
CA ILE A 78 32.34 34.09 -29.15
C ILE A 78 31.56 35.25 -29.76
N GLY A 79 30.33 35.53 -29.27
CA GLY A 79 29.49 36.61 -29.73
C GLY A 79 30.06 38.03 -29.50
N GLU A 80 30.97 38.18 -28.52
CA GLU A 80 31.59 39.45 -28.13
C GLU A 80 33.05 39.61 -28.60
N SER A 81 33.57 38.67 -29.42
CA SER A 81 35.01 38.47 -29.64
C SER A 81 35.59 39.24 -30.81
N ASN A 82 36.84 39.76 -30.64
CA ASN A 82 37.68 40.34 -31.68
C ASN A 82 38.48 39.28 -32.47
N VAL A 83 38.94 39.62 -33.67
CA VAL A 83 39.65 38.73 -34.62
C VAL A 83 40.81 37.94 -34.04
N LEU A 84 41.54 38.50 -33.06
CA LEU A 84 42.70 37.86 -32.46
C LEU A 84 42.34 36.75 -31.48
N THR A 85 41.13 36.72 -30.94
CA THR A 85 40.66 35.73 -29.97
C THR A 85 39.98 34.51 -30.60
N LEU A 86 39.66 34.54 -31.89
CA LEU A 86 39.00 33.45 -32.63
C LEU A 86 39.79 32.14 -32.63
N VAL A 87 41.13 32.22 -32.67
CA VAL A 87 42.00 31.02 -32.65
C VAL A 87 41.89 30.32 -31.29
N PHE A 88 41.89 31.09 -30.18
CA PHE A 88 41.77 30.54 -28.83
C PHE A 88 40.39 29.90 -28.64
N HIS A 89 39.33 30.50 -29.15
CA HIS A 89 37.99 29.94 -29.11
C HIS A 89 37.84 28.66 -29.94
N ALA A 90 38.59 28.55 -31.07
CA ALA A 90 38.61 27.33 -31.86
C ALA A 90 39.32 26.16 -31.12
N GLU A 91 40.37 26.47 -30.36
CA GLU A 91 41.05 25.48 -29.50
C GLU A 91 40.15 25.07 -28.32
N ASP A 92 39.48 26.03 -27.66
CA ASP A 92 38.53 25.76 -26.60
C ASP A 92 37.35 24.90 -27.11
N ALA A 93 36.79 25.20 -28.28
CA ALA A 93 35.75 24.38 -28.90
C ALA A 93 36.24 22.94 -29.15
N SER A 94 37.48 22.78 -29.64
CA SER A 94 38.07 21.45 -29.88
C SER A 94 38.27 20.67 -28.60
N ARG A 95 38.67 21.33 -27.50
CA ARG A 95 38.80 20.70 -26.19
C ARG A 95 37.45 20.26 -25.67
N LYS A 96 36.41 21.12 -25.80
CA LYS A 96 35.02 20.77 -25.37
C LYS A 96 34.44 19.64 -26.22
N ILE A 97 34.72 19.55 -27.50
CA ILE A 97 34.32 18.40 -28.33
C ILE A 97 34.87 17.10 -27.75
N LYS A 98 36.15 17.05 -27.35
CA LYS A 98 36.76 15.85 -26.75
C LYS A 98 36.12 15.51 -25.41
N GLU A 99 35.90 16.51 -24.54
CA GLU A 99 35.23 16.29 -23.24
C GLU A 99 33.82 15.72 -23.42
N VAL A 100 33.04 16.24 -24.40
CA VAL A 100 31.70 15.72 -24.74
C VAL A 100 31.78 14.28 -25.26
N GLU A 101 32.76 13.97 -26.14
CA GLU A 101 32.97 12.60 -26.63
C GLU A 101 33.32 11.61 -25.50
N GLU A 102 34.16 12.05 -24.57
CA GLU A 102 34.50 11.24 -23.39
C GLU A 102 33.28 10.93 -22.56
N LEU A 103 32.38 11.91 -22.31
CA LEU A 103 31.13 11.71 -21.58
C LEU A 103 30.17 10.79 -22.34
N ILE A 104 30.06 10.89 -23.66
CA ILE A 104 29.29 9.97 -24.50
C ILE A 104 29.83 8.53 -24.37
N ASN A 105 31.14 8.37 -24.42
CA ASN A 105 31.79 7.07 -24.30
C ASN A 105 31.64 6.48 -22.90
N GLN A 106 31.77 7.28 -21.83
CA GLN A 106 31.50 6.86 -20.45
C GLN A 106 30.10 6.30 -20.29
N ARG A 107 29.09 6.96 -20.88
CA ARG A 107 27.71 6.46 -20.84
C ARG A 107 27.54 5.07 -21.45
N ARG A 108 28.29 4.79 -22.54
CA ARG A 108 28.27 3.48 -23.22
C ARG A 108 28.92 2.37 -22.40
N GLN A 109 29.80 2.72 -21.46
CA GLN A 109 30.52 1.78 -20.59
C GLN A 109 29.74 1.40 -19.33
N PHE A 110 28.60 2.05 -19.06
CA PHE A 110 27.77 1.67 -17.93
C PHE A 110 27.14 0.28 -18.15
N HIS A 111 27.80 -0.76 -17.61
CA HIS A 111 27.35 -2.14 -17.65
C HIS A 111 26.39 -2.44 -16.49
N GLY A 112 25.26 -3.12 -16.79
CA GLY A 112 24.21 -3.38 -15.81
C GLY A 112 23.29 -2.18 -15.59
N GLY A 113 22.33 -2.25 -14.68
CA GLY A 113 21.37 -1.18 -14.37
C GLY A 113 22.05 0.13 -13.90
N LEU A 114 21.32 1.24 -13.99
CA LEU A 114 21.79 2.56 -13.57
C LEU A 114 21.71 2.77 -12.04
N VAL A 115 21.08 1.83 -11.36
CA VAL A 115 20.81 1.86 -9.92
C VAL A 115 21.47 0.67 -9.22
N VAL A 116 21.77 0.85 -7.94
CA VAL A 116 22.25 -0.21 -7.03
C VAL A 116 21.33 -0.26 -5.82
N ASP A 117 21.31 -1.39 -5.14
CA ASP A 117 20.61 -1.50 -3.87
C ASP A 117 21.12 -0.43 -2.90
N ASN A 118 20.16 0.28 -2.28
CA ASN A 118 20.49 1.29 -1.29
C ASN A 118 20.68 0.59 0.07
N PRO A 119 21.88 0.49 0.61
CA PRO A 119 22.12 -0.08 1.92
C PRO A 119 21.48 0.74 3.06
N GLN A 120 21.04 1.98 2.79
CA GLN A 120 20.30 2.83 3.71
C GLN A 120 18.79 2.80 3.43
N TRP A 121 18.28 1.74 2.79
CA TRP A 121 16.84 1.62 2.58
C TRP A 121 16.10 1.51 3.92
N MET A 122 15.22 2.47 4.19
CA MET A 122 14.59 2.64 5.49
C MET A 122 13.22 1.94 5.63
N GLY A 123 12.55 1.53 4.56
CA GLY A 123 11.24 0.90 4.66
C GLY A 123 10.34 1.09 3.44
N GLN A 124 9.05 0.77 3.57
CA GLN A 124 8.06 0.86 2.51
C GLN A 124 7.12 2.04 2.74
N VAL A 125 6.93 2.90 1.72
CA VAL A 125 5.88 3.93 1.74
C VAL A 125 4.52 3.24 1.64
N LEU A 126 3.64 3.57 2.56
CA LEU A 126 2.30 3.00 2.63
C LEU A 126 1.27 4.00 2.11
N SER A 127 0.27 3.51 1.38
CA SER A 127 -0.86 4.33 0.97
C SER A 127 -1.65 4.79 2.20
N THR A 128 -1.88 6.11 2.29
CA THR A 128 -2.61 6.73 3.39
C THR A 128 -3.87 7.40 2.87
N THR A 129 -4.95 7.29 3.62
CA THR A 129 -6.12 8.15 3.45
C THR A 129 -5.87 9.49 4.13
N THR A 130 -6.46 10.56 3.61
CA THR A 130 -6.39 11.87 4.26
C THR A 130 -7.11 11.78 5.60
N LEU A 131 -6.35 11.91 6.69
CA LEU A 131 -6.88 12.02 8.04
C LEU A 131 -6.97 13.51 8.40
N SER A 132 -8.16 13.96 8.77
CA SER A 132 -8.42 15.32 9.22
C SER A 132 -8.99 15.30 10.65
N GLY A 133 -8.64 16.29 11.45
CA GLY A 133 -9.13 16.45 12.82
C GLY A 133 -8.01 16.80 13.80
N GLU A 134 -8.33 17.60 14.80
CA GLU A 134 -7.37 18.02 15.84
C GLU A 134 -7.00 16.85 16.75
N ALA A 135 -7.95 15.95 17.04
CA ALA A 135 -7.70 14.75 17.84
C ALA A 135 -6.67 13.82 17.17
N VAL A 136 -6.75 13.68 15.83
CA VAL A 136 -5.79 12.88 15.05
C VAL A 136 -4.42 13.55 15.07
N LYS A 137 -4.34 14.87 14.85
CA LYS A 137 -3.09 15.62 14.88
C LYS A 137 -2.41 15.52 16.24
N ALA A 138 -3.16 15.73 17.33
CA ALA A 138 -2.64 15.60 18.69
C ALA A 138 -2.11 14.18 18.97
N CYS A 139 -2.80 13.14 18.50
CA CYS A 139 -2.35 11.76 18.65
C CYS A 139 -1.06 11.48 17.85
N VAL A 140 -0.97 11.97 16.61
CA VAL A 140 0.24 11.85 15.77
C VAL A 140 1.42 12.56 16.45
N GLU A 141 1.20 13.76 17.00
CA GLU A 141 2.22 14.52 17.72
C GLU A 141 2.70 13.79 18.97
N GLU A 142 1.78 13.26 19.79
CA GLU A 142 2.11 12.47 20.99
C GLU A 142 2.94 11.23 20.63
N ILE A 143 2.56 10.49 19.57
CA ILE A 143 3.32 9.34 19.09
C ILE A 143 4.71 9.79 18.62
N TRP A 144 4.79 10.91 17.90
CA TRP A 144 6.04 11.44 17.38
C TRP A 144 6.99 11.85 18.51
N GLN A 145 6.49 12.51 19.54
CA GLN A 145 7.28 12.86 20.73
C GLN A 145 7.84 11.60 21.41
N CYS A 146 7.03 10.57 21.61
CA CYS A 146 7.49 9.28 22.15
C CYS A 146 8.54 8.59 21.26
N LEU A 147 8.44 8.71 19.94
CA LEU A 147 9.44 8.17 19.00
C LEU A 147 10.78 8.89 19.09
N MET A 148 10.74 10.21 19.33
CA MET A 148 11.95 11.03 19.43
C MET A 148 12.59 10.99 20.83
N ASP A 149 11.86 10.54 21.84
CA ASP A 149 12.34 10.37 23.22
C ASP A 149 13.11 9.04 23.34
N ASP A 150 14.41 9.11 23.66
CA ASP A 150 15.28 7.93 23.75
C ASP A 150 14.97 7.03 24.96
N GLU A 151 14.28 7.54 25.99
CA GLU A 151 13.83 6.73 27.14
C GLU A 151 12.64 5.85 26.79
N VAL A 152 11.84 6.21 25.77
CA VAL A 152 10.67 5.44 25.34
C VAL A 152 11.07 4.44 24.26
N ARG A 153 11.18 3.18 24.61
CA ARG A 153 11.60 2.09 23.70
C ARG A 153 10.44 1.36 23.04
N LYS A 154 9.30 1.29 23.73
CA LYS A 154 8.10 0.56 23.27
C LYS A 154 6.89 1.48 23.35
N ILE A 155 6.15 1.61 22.24
CA ILE A 155 4.98 2.48 22.09
C ILE A 155 3.79 1.61 21.71
N GLY A 156 2.72 1.65 22.51
CA GLY A 156 1.48 0.93 22.27
C GLY A 156 0.34 1.87 21.95
N VAL A 157 -0.16 1.83 20.73
CA VAL A 157 -1.29 2.64 20.27
C VAL A 157 -2.55 1.79 20.32
N TRP A 158 -3.48 2.10 21.23
CA TRP A 158 -4.68 1.33 21.42
C TRP A 158 -5.96 2.14 21.22
N GLY A 159 -7.05 1.44 20.91
CA GLY A 159 -8.37 2.04 20.73
C GLY A 159 -9.32 1.11 20.01
N MET A 160 -10.56 1.52 19.90
CA MET A 160 -11.62 0.74 19.26
C MET A 160 -11.26 0.36 17.82
N GLY A 161 -11.89 -0.72 17.32
CA GLY A 161 -11.86 -1.03 15.91
C GLY A 161 -12.43 0.12 15.08
N GLY A 162 -11.87 0.40 13.90
CA GLY A 162 -12.36 1.48 13.03
C GLY A 162 -12.06 2.92 13.48
N VAL A 163 -11.34 3.12 14.61
CA VAL A 163 -10.99 4.46 15.14
C VAL A 163 -9.83 5.11 14.39
N GLY A 164 -9.16 4.40 13.48
CA GLY A 164 -8.10 4.95 12.64
C GLY A 164 -6.67 4.67 13.10
N LYS A 165 -6.43 3.71 14.03
CA LYS A 165 -5.08 3.34 14.51
C LYS A 165 -4.10 3.06 13.36
N THR A 166 -4.45 2.13 12.48
CA THR A 166 -3.64 1.76 11.31
C THR A 166 -3.36 2.95 10.41
N SER A 167 -4.35 3.81 10.17
CA SER A 167 -4.19 5.02 9.35
C SER A 167 -3.22 6.03 9.98
N ILE A 168 -3.30 6.25 11.30
CA ILE A 168 -2.36 7.08 12.06
C ILE A 168 -0.95 6.49 11.95
N MET A 169 -0.80 5.18 12.17
CA MET A 169 0.50 4.53 12.10
C MET A 169 1.11 4.54 10.70
N LYS A 170 0.31 4.47 9.64
CA LYS A 170 0.78 4.65 8.26
C LYS A 170 1.33 6.06 8.03
N LEU A 171 0.70 7.10 8.59
CA LEU A 171 1.24 8.46 8.54
C LEU A 171 2.59 8.54 9.25
N ILE A 172 2.70 7.97 10.45
CA ILE A 172 3.96 7.90 11.22
C ILE A 172 5.04 7.15 10.43
N ASN A 173 4.71 5.99 9.86
CA ASN A 173 5.64 5.23 9.02
C ASN A 173 6.17 6.08 7.85
N ASN A 174 5.29 6.74 7.12
CA ASN A 174 5.69 7.56 5.97
C ASN A 174 6.47 8.81 6.38
N GLN A 175 6.22 9.36 7.57
CA GLN A 175 6.99 10.46 8.13
C GLN A 175 8.38 9.99 8.55
N LEU A 176 8.51 8.83 9.23
CA LEU A 176 9.79 8.22 9.58
C LEU A 176 10.69 7.98 8.37
N LEU A 177 10.11 7.60 7.21
CA LEU A 177 10.88 7.40 5.98
C LEU A 177 11.44 8.71 5.37
N LYS A 178 10.96 9.86 5.80
CA LYS A 178 11.50 11.17 5.40
C LYS A 178 12.62 11.64 6.32
N GLU A 179 12.66 11.13 7.55
CA GLU A 179 13.69 11.44 8.54
C GLU A 179 14.95 10.64 8.24
N THR A 180 16.03 11.34 7.94
CA THR A 180 17.32 10.71 7.62
C THR A 180 18.24 10.70 8.85
N GLY A 181 18.82 9.55 9.18
CA GLY A 181 19.93 9.43 10.11
C GLY A 181 19.59 8.97 11.54
N LYS A 182 18.34 9.01 12.01
CA LYS A 182 17.97 8.50 13.34
C LYS A 182 17.79 6.97 13.34
N PHE A 183 17.14 6.43 12.31
CA PHE A 183 16.88 4.98 12.17
C PHE A 183 17.49 4.45 10.87
N ASP A 184 17.94 3.20 10.91
CA ASP A 184 18.53 2.52 9.76
C ASP A 184 17.47 1.79 8.93
N ILE A 185 16.37 1.34 9.56
CA ILE A 185 15.29 0.62 8.89
C ILE A 185 13.94 0.79 9.63
N VAL A 186 12.86 0.93 8.87
CA VAL A 186 11.48 0.89 9.35
C VAL A 186 10.79 -0.34 8.78
N ILE A 187 10.28 -1.20 9.66
CA ILE A 187 9.69 -2.49 9.31
C ILE A 187 8.21 -2.47 9.71
N TRP A 188 7.34 -2.61 8.72
CA TRP A 188 5.89 -2.72 8.93
C TRP A 188 5.44 -4.16 8.77
N ILE A 189 4.78 -4.69 9.80
CA ILE A 189 4.16 -6.02 9.81
C ILE A 189 2.73 -5.89 10.30
N THR A 190 1.76 -6.32 9.52
CA THR A 190 0.38 -6.49 9.99
C THR A 190 0.23 -7.88 10.59
N VAL A 191 -0.28 -7.93 11.82
CA VAL A 191 -0.42 -9.17 12.60
C VAL A 191 -1.86 -9.65 12.50
N SER A 192 -2.09 -10.77 11.82
CA SER A 192 -3.43 -11.37 11.74
C SER A 192 -3.88 -11.94 13.07
N LYS A 193 -5.20 -11.98 13.30
CA LYS A 193 -5.83 -12.50 14.53
C LYS A 193 -5.38 -13.94 14.86
N GLU A 194 -5.21 -14.75 13.83
CA GLU A 194 -4.73 -16.12 13.93
C GLU A 194 -3.23 -16.19 13.65
N MET A 195 -2.46 -15.55 14.53
CA MET A 195 -1.02 -15.40 14.38
C MET A 195 -0.30 -16.73 14.57
N SER A 196 0.57 -17.08 13.58
CA SER A 196 1.61 -18.08 13.79
C SER A 196 2.99 -17.43 13.82
N ILE A 197 3.84 -17.83 14.79
CA ILE A 197 5.21 -17.32 14.91
C ILE A 197 5.98 -17.55 13.59
N ALA A 198 5.80 -18.71 12.98
CA ALA A 198 6.44 -19.05 11.71
C ALA A 198 6.03 -18.11 10.55
N LYS A 199 4.79 -17.63 10.52
CA LYS A 199 4.33 -16.63 9.54
C LYS A 199 4.99 -15.28 9.82
N LEU A 200 4.96 -14.86 11.08
CA LEU A 200 5.53 -13.57 11.49
C LEU A 200 7.03 -13.50 11.21
N GLN A 201 7.78 -14.59 11.51
CA GLN A 201 9.19 -14.70 11.16
C GLN A 201 9.44 -14.56 9.66
N ARG A 202 8.63 -15.19 8.80
CA ARG A 202 8.75 -15.08 7.34
C ARG A 202 8.42 -13.68 6.82
N ASP A 203 7.38 -13.08 7.37
CA ASP A 203 6.98 -11.73 6.97
C ASP A 203 8.09 -10.72 7.32
N ILE A 204 8.69 -10.82 8.51
CA ILE A 204 9.85 -10.02 8.90
C ILE A 204 11.05 -10.29 7.98
N ALA A 205 11.41 -11.58 7.77
CA ALA A 205 12.53 -11.98 6.92
C ALA A 205 12.41 -11.39 5.51
N SER A 206 11.21 -11.48 4.92
CA SER A 206 10.92 -10.86 3.60
C SER A 206 11.15 -9.36 3.58
N ARG A 207 10.89 -8.66 4.70
CA ARG A 207 11.09 -7.21 4.81
C ARG A 207 12.55 -6.81 4.99
N ILE A 208 13.36 -7.63 5.66
CA ILE A 208 14.77 -7.33 5.93
C ILE A 208 15.74 -8.04 4.99
N GLY A 209 15.23 -8.81 4.01
CA GLY A 209 16.03 -9.50 3.00
C GLY A 209 16.76 -10.73 3.54
N VAL A 210 16.17 -11.43 4.52
CA VAL A 210 16.68 -12.71 5.05
C VAL A 210 15.95 -13.85 4.37
N ASP A 211 16.70 -14.80 3.80
CA ASP A 211 16.15 -16.01 3.22
C ASP A 211 16.24 -17.18 4.21
N PHE A 212 15.14 -17.90 4.35
CA PHE A 212 15.08 -19.15 5.10
C PHE A 212 15.17 -20.34 4.14
N SER A 213 16.08 -21.28 4.42
CA SER A 213 16.05 -22.58 3.78
C SER A 213 14.80 -23.36 4.25
N GLY A 214 14.16 -24.12 3.34
CA GLY A 214 12.78 -24.62 3.49
C GLY A 214 12.42 -25.36 4.79
N ASP A 215 13.39 -25.99 5.48
CA ASP A 215 13.18 -26.88 6.64
C ASP A 215 13.75 -26.33 7.96
N GLU A 216 14.03 -25.03 8.05
CA GLU A 216 14.54 -24.46 9.29
C GLU A 216 13.47 -24.45 10.39
N ASP A 217 13.87 -24.80 11.60
CA ASP A 217 13.03 -24.72 12.79
C ASP A 217 12.80 -23.27 13.26
N GLU A 218 11.87 -23.09 14.19
CA GLU A 218 11.49 -21.78 14.75
C GLU A 218 12.69 -21.05 15.36
N THR A 219 13.56 -21.79 16.08
CA THR A 219 14.71 -21.22 16.81
C THR A 219 15.80 -20.74 15.85
N THR A 220 16.09 -21.53 14.82
CA THR A 220 17.07 -21.16 13.79
C THR A 220 16.62 -19.91 13.03
N ARG A 221 15.34 -19.82 12.65
CA ARG A 221 14.78 -18.62 12.02
C ARG A 221 14.85 -17.40 12.94
N ALA A 222 14.52 -17.57 14.22
CA ALA A 222 14.62 -16.51 15.22
C ALA A 222 16.07 -16.00 15.35
N GLY A 223 17.05 -16.88 15.41
CA GLY A 223 18.46 -16.53 15.47
C GLY A 223 18.91 -15.68 14.29
N LYS A 224 18.57 -16.08 13.06
CA LYS A 224 18.90 -15.31 11.85
C LYS A 224 18.29 -13.89 11.82
N LEU A 225 17.03 -13.76 12.25
CA LEU A 225 16.37 -12.46 12.35
C LEU A 225 17.05 -11.59 13.41
N PHE A 226 17.32 -12.18 14.59
CA PHE A 226 17.99 -11.49 15.69
C PHE A 226 19.36 -10.96 15.29
N GLU A 227 20.23 -11.79 14.69
CA GLU A 227 21.56 -11.39 14.23
C GLU A 227 21.49 -10.27 13.17
N THR A 228 20.48 -10.29 12.29
CA THR A 228 20.30 -9.28 11.24
C THR A 228 19.81 -7.96 11.79
N LEU A 229 18.95 -7.98 12.83
CA LEU A 229 18.34 -6.77 13.41
C LEU A 229 19.22 -6.15 14.49
N LEU A 230 19.99 -6.94 15.23
CA LEU A 230 20.79 -6.50 16.36
C LEU A 230 21.74 -5.33 16.06
N PRO A 231 22.49 -5.28 14.92
CA PRO A 231 23.37 -4.16 14.62
C PRO A 231 22.67 -2.91 14.08
N LYS A 232 21.34 -2.89 13.99
CA LYS A 232 20.57 -1.82 13.33
C LYS A 232 19.71 -1.06 14.33
N ARG A 233 19.63 0.26 14.16
CA ARG A 233 18.62 1.08 14.82
C ARG A 233 17.31 0.96 14.05
N PHE A 234 16.48 0.02 14.45
CA PHE A 234 15.23 -0.27 13.74
C PHE A 234 14.01 0.37 14.40
N VAL A 235 12.99 0.66 13.59
CA VAL A 235 11.62 0.84 14.06
C VAL A 235 10.80 -0.34 13.58
N MET A 236 10.35 -1.18 14.50
CA MET A 236 9.44 -2.30 14.21
C MET A 236 8.01 -1.88 14.53
N ILE A 237 7.13 -1.92 13.52
CA ILE A 237 5.71 -1.61 13.66
C ILE A 237 4.92 -2.91 13.50
N LEU A 238 4.26 -3.35 14.60
CA LEU A 238 3.35 -4.49 14.62
C LEU A 238 1.91 -3.95 14.63
N ASP A 239 1.25 -3.98 13.48
CA ASP A 239 -0.10 -3.46 13.33
C ASP A 239 -1.15 -4.54 13.63
N ASP A 240 -2.20 -4.17 14.38
CA ASP A 240 -3.33 -4.99 14.85
C ASP A 240 -2.93 -6.24 15.67
N LEU A 241 -2.12 -6.03 16.70
CA LEU A 241 -1.70 -7.10 17.63
C LEU A 241 -2.84 -7.48 18.58
N TRP A 242 -3.24 -8.76 18.60
CA TRP A 242 -4.37 -9.26 19.38
C TRP A 242 -3.99 -9.80 20.76
N GLU A 243 -2.79 -10.35 20.89
CA GLU A 243 -2.28 -10.93 22.13
C GLU A 243 -0.78 -10.66 22.30
N LYS A 244 -0.26 -10.86 23.50
CA LYS A 244 1.16 -10.72 23.78
C LYS A 244 1.97 -11.70 22.93
N VAL A 245 2.99 -11.17 22.25
CA VAL A 245 3.97 -11.96 21.51
C VAL A 245 5.31 -12.01 22.25
N SER A 246 6.01 -13.14 22.18
CA SER A 246 7.39 -13.24 22.64
C SER A 246 8.32 -12.73 21.55
N LEU A 247 8.96 -11.58 21.78
CA LEU A 247 9.92 -11.00 20.84
C LEU A 247 11.10 -11.96 20.60
N GLU A 248 11.56 -12.64 21.64
CA GLU A 248 12.63 -13.63 21.57
C GLU A 248 12.30 -14.79 20.62
N ARG A 249 11.11 -15.39 20.76
CA ARG A 249 10.67 -16.48 19.87
C ARG A 249 10.53 -16.05 18.41
N ILE A 250 10.17 -14.79 18.19
CA ILE A 250 10.10 -14.23 16.83
C ILE A 250 11.50 -13.95 16.29
N GLY A 251 12.47 -13.63 17.15
CA GLY A 251 13.81 -13.17 16.77
C GLY A 251 13.93 -11.66 16.64
N ILE A 252 13.07 -10.90 17.34
CA ILE A 252 13.15 -9.45 17.44
C ILE A 252 13.97 -9.10 18.68
N PRO A 253 15.13 -8.42 18.57
CA PRO A 253 15.86 -7.92 19.72
C PRO A 253 15.01 -6.99 20.58
N GLU A 254 15.16 -7.05 21.91
CA GLU A 254 14.60 -5.99 22.75
C GLU A 254 15.14 -4.63 22.28
N PRO A 255 14.27 -3.63 22.06
CA PRO A 255 14.71 -2.34 21.56
C PRO A 255 15.76 -1.70 22.48
N TYR A 256 16.91 -1.38 21.92
CA TYR A 256 18.03 -0.74 22.62
C TYR A 256 18.67 0.29 21.68
N ASP A 257 19.43 1.20 22.23
CA ASP A 257 20.32 2.13 21.48
C ASP A 257 19.65 2.83 20.29
N GLY A 258 18.48 3.44 20.52
CA GLY A 258 17.73 4.16 19.51
C GLY A 258 16.75 3.30 18.69
N SER A 259 16.70 1.97 18.89
CA SER A 259 15.66 1.14 18.29
C SER A 259 14.31 1.30 18.97
N LYS A 260 13.21 1.14 18.24
CA LYS A 260 11.83 1.29 18.73
C LYS A 260 10.96 0.12 18.31
N LEU A 261 10.09 -0.29 19.22
CA LEU A 261 8.96 -1.17 18.93
C LEU A 261 7.67 -0.37 19.06
N MET A 262 6.88 -0.39 18.01
CA MET A 262 5.54 0.20 18.02
C MET A 262 4.51 -0.89 17.76
N LEU A 263 3.38 -0.83 18.42
CA LEU A 263 2.28 -1.75 18.14
C LEU A 263 0.94 -1.02 18.14
N THR A 264 0.01 -1.50 17.34
CA THR A 264 -1.39 -1.14 17.46
C THR A 264 -2.20 -2.33 17.97
N THR A 265 -3.23 -2.05 18.75
CA THR A 265 -4.10 -3.10 19.32
C THR A 265 -5.47 -2.53 19.68
N ARG A 266 -6.43 -3.43 19.84
CA ARG A 266 -7.77 -3.10 20.37
C ARG A 266 -7.81 -3.20 21.92
N SER A 267 -6.76 -3.75 22.55
CA SER A 267 -6.70 -3.98 24.00
C SER A 267 -5.55 -3.22 24.67
N ALA A 268 -5.87 -2.39 25.66
CA ALA A 268 -4.85 -1.75 26.50
C ALA A 268 -4.02 -2.78 27.31
N ASP A 269 -4.58 -3.96 27.60
CA ASP A 269 -3.87 -5.01 28.34
C ASP A 269 -2.71 -5.58 27.53
N VAL A 270 -2.86 -5.73 26.22
CA VAL A 270 -1.76 -6.14 25.33
C VAL A 270 -0.61 -5.14 25.41
N CYS A 271 -0.90 -3.82 25.37
CA CYS A 271 0.14 -2.80 25.55
C CYS A 271 0.87 -2.92 26.88
N ARG A 272 0.12 -3.17 27.99
CA ARG A 272 0.70 -3.34 29.32
C ARG A 272 1.58 -4.59 29.40
N GLN A 273 1.13 -5.72 28.85
CA GLN A 273 1.86 -6.99 28.85
C GLN A 273 3.15 -6.94 28.05
N VAL A 274 3.21 -6.12 26.99
CA VAL A 274 4.42 -5.88 26.19
C VAL A 274 5.34 -4.83 26.83
N GLY A 275 4.83 -4.05 27.81
CA GLY A 275 5.58 -3.02 28.52
C GLY A 275 5.69 -1.71 27.72
N CYS A 276 4.64 -1.32 27.01
CA CYS A 276 4.62 -0.13 26.18
C CYS A 276 4.25 1.15 26.94
N ARG A 277 4.79 2.29 26.51
CA ARG A 277 4.15 3.59 26.72
C ARG A 277 2.84 3.59 25.96
N ILE A 278 1.73 3.80 26.67
CA ILE A 278 0.37 3.59 26.14
C ILE A 278 -0.19 4.92 25.64
N ILE A 279 -0.62 4.95 24.37
CA ILE A 279 -1.30 6.06 23.72
C ILE A 279 -2.68 5.61 23.31
N ARG A 280 -3.73 6.33 23.71
CA ARG A 280 -5.11 6.01 23.36
C ARG A 280 -5.57 6.84 22.16
N VAL A 281 -5.98 6.17 21.09
CA VAL A 281 -6.71 6.83 20.01
C VAL A 281 -8.16 7.00 20.42
N LYS A 282 -8.61 8.26 20.50
CA LYS A 282 -10.00 8.61 20.82
C LYS A 282 -10.85 8.63 19.55
N PRO A 283 -12.16 8.33 19.65
CA PRO A 283 -13.09 8.65 18.59
C PRO A 283 -13.06 10.14 18.22
N LEU A 284 -13.53 10.48 17.03
CA LEU A 284 -13.73 11.86 16.60
C LEU A 284 -14.72 12.58 17.53
N THR A 285 -14.52 13.87 17.74
CA THR A 285 -15.54 14.72 18.36
C THR A 285 -16.78 14.81 17.46
N GLU A 286 -17.90 15.28 17.99
CA GLU A 286 -19.12 15.46 17.21
C GLU A 286 -18.90 16.38 16.00
N GLU A 287 -18.14 17.47 16.17
CA GLU A 287 -17.83 18.41 15.11
C GLU A 287 -16.90 17.81 14.06
N GLU A 288 -15.92 17.01 14.48
CA GLU A 288 -15.01 16.32 13.57
C GLU A 288 -15.74 15.23 12.78
N ALA A 289 -16.60 14.46 13.46
CA ALA A 289 -17.45 13.44 12.84
C ALA A 289 -18.43 14.07 11.82
N TRP A 290 -19.07 15.18 12.20
CA TRP A 290 -19.94 15.93 11.30
C TRP A 290 -19.18 16.46 10.08
N ARG A 291 -17.99 17.02 10.26
CA ARG A 291 -17.14 17.52 9.16
C ARG A 291 -16.80 16.38 8.19
N LEU A 292 -16.36 15.24 8.72
CA LEU A 292 -16.05 14.06 7.92
C LEU A 292 -17.28 13.52 7.18
N PHE A 293 -18.43 13.47 7.87
CA PHE A 293 -19.72 13.06 7.30
C PHE A 293 -20.12 13.97 6.14
N SER A 294 -20.09 15.28 6.36
CA SER A 294 -20.45 16.29 5.37
C SER A 294 -19.57 16.24 4.12
N GLU A 295 -18.24 16.04 4.31
CA GLU A 295 -17.30 15.87 3.20
C GLU A 295 -17.65 14.64 2.34
N LYS A 296 -18.08 13.54 2.95
CA LYS A 296 -18.38 12.29 2.25
C LYS A 296 -19.74 12.29 1.57
N VAL A 297 -20.76 12.88 2.20
CA VAL A 297 -22.10 13.04 1.60
C VAL A 297 -22.08 14.02 0.42
N GLY A 298 -21.41 15.15 0.60
CA GLY A 298 -21.37 16.27 -0.35
C GLY A 298 -22.26 17.44 0.07
N CYS A 299 -21.76 18.66 -0.17
CA CYS A 299 -22.43 19.89 0.28
C CYS A 299 -23.79 20.12 -0.37
N ASP A 300 -23.98 19.70 -1.63
CA ASP A 300 -25.21 19.96 -2.39
C ASP A 300 -26.45 19.34 -1.72
N ILE A 301 -26.33 18.13 -1.20
CA ILE A 301 -27.42 17.43 -0.49
C ILE A 301 -27.70 18.07 0.87
N LEU A 302 -26.66 18.48 1.59
CA LEU A 302 -26.80 19.07 2.93
C LEU A 302 -27.33 20.51 2.90
N ASN A 303 -27.34 21.18 1.74
CA ASN A 303 -28.00 22.48 1.55
C ASN A 303 -29.53 22.39 1.55
N ILE A 304 -30.10 21.18 1.49
CA ILE A 304 -31.53 20.96 1.66
C ILE A 304 -31.85 21.14 3.15
N ALA A 305 -32.54 22.22 3.50
CA ALA A 305 -32.77 22.64 4.90
C ALA A 305 -33.36 21.56 5.80
N GLU A 306 -34.19 20.68 5.27
CA GLU A 306 -34.81 19.58 6.02
C GLU A 306 -33.92 18.35 6.18
N VAL A 307 -32.87 18.18 5.33
CA VAL A 307 -31.96 17.03 5.36
C VAL A 307 -30.88 17.23 6.41
N GLU A 308 -30.31 18.43 6.55
CA GLU A 308 -29.18 18.69 7.45
C GLU A 308 -29.44 18.23 8.90
N PRO A 309 -30.57 18.53 9.56
CA PRO A 309 -30.81 18.08 10.93
C PRO A 309 -30.84 16.55 11.07
N ILE A 310 -31.38 15.85 10.07
CA ILE A 310 -31.47 14.38 10.06
C ILE A 310 -30.05 13.81 9.83
N ALA A 311 -29.31 14.39 8.91
CA ALA A 311 -27.93 14.01 8.61
C ALA A 311 -27.02 14.16 9.85
N ARG A 312 -27.17 15.23 10.65
CA ARG A 312 -26.48 15.40 11.92
C ARG A 312 -26.80 14.28 12.91
N SER A 313 -28.09 13.97 13.06
CA SER A 313 -28.50 12.87 13.93
C SER A 313 -27.98 11.51 13.46
N ILE A 314 -27.86 11.28 12.16
CA ILE A 314 -27.22 10.08 11.60
C ILE A 314 -25.72 10.07 11.92
N ALA A 315 -25.01 11.18 11.77
CA ALA A 315 -23.59 11.29 12.10
C ALA A 315 -23.32 11.03 13.59
N GLU A 316 -24.20 11.48 14.49
CA GLU A 316 -24.14 11.20 15.93
C GLU A 316 -24.28 9.71 16.24
N GLN A 317 -25.11 8.97 15.47
CA GLN A 317 -25.24 7.51 15.64
C GLN A 317 -23.93 6.77 15.34
N CYS A 318 -23.00 7.36 14.57
CA CYS A 318 -21.68 6.77 14.28
C CYS A 318 -20.73 6.81 15.48
N ALA A 319 -21.10 7.42 16.61
CA ALA A 319 -20.32 7.50 17.86
C ALA A 319 -18.87 7.97 17.66
N GLY A 320 -18.62 8.83 16.66
CA GLY A 320 -17.31 9.35 16.33
C GLY A 320 -16.34 8.34 15.72
N LEU A 321 -16.80 7.16 15.30
CA LEU A 321 -15.95 6.16 14.65
C LEU A 321 -15.76 6.50 13.16
N PRO A 322 -14.54 6.84 12.71
CA PRO A 322 -14.28 7.23 11.33
C PRO A 322 -14.82 6.25 10.29
N LEU A 323 -14.63 4.94 10.52
CA LEU A 323 -15.12 3.91 9.60
C LEU A 323 -16.65 3.93 9.50
N GLY A 324 -17.36 4.02 10.63
CA GLY A 324 -18.84 4.12 10.66
C GLY A 324 -19.31 5.38 9.95
N VAL A 325 -18.69 6.53 10.24
CA VAL A 325 -19.01 7.81 9.58
C VAL A 325 -18.84 7.71 8.07
N ILE A 326 -17.71 7.19 7.60
CA ILE A 326 -17.40 7.09 6.17
C ILE A 326 -18.36 6.14 5.44
N THR A 327 -18.62 4.97 6.01
CA THR A 327 -19.49 3.97 5.37
C THR A 327 -20.93 4.45 5.28
N ILE A 328 -21.48 5.00 6.37
CA ILE A 328 -22.87 5.49 6.39
C ILE A 328 -23.01 6.73 5.50
N ALA A 329 -22.10 7.70 5.59
CA ALA A 329 -22.11 8.87 4.72
C ALA A 329 -22.06 8.50 3.23
N SER A 330 -21.29 7.47 2.89
CA SER A 330 -21.18 6.98 1.50
C SER A 330 -22.46 6.33 1.00
N CYS A 331 -23.22 5.66 1.87
CA CYS A 331 -24.54 5.12 1.54
C CYS A 331 -25.58 6.23 1.29
N MET A 332 -25.46 7.33 2.02
CA MET A 332 -26.40 8.47 1.93
C MET A 332 -26.04 9.47 0.82
N ARG A 333 -24.90 9.26 0.16
CA ARG A 333 -24.41 10.16 -0.89
C ARG A 333 -25.31 10.16 -2.11
N GLY A 334 -25.75 11.36 -2.55
CA GLY A 334 -26.57 11.55 -3.73
C GLY A 334 -28.07 11.26 -3.50
N ILE A 335 -28.49 11.00 -2.27
CA ILE A 335 -29.90 10.83 -1.90
C ILE A 335 -30.47 12.21 -1.57
N ASP A 336 -31.42 12.68 -2.34
CA ASP A 336 -32.13 13.95 -2.17
C ASP A 336 -33.53 13.81 -1.53
N ASP A 337 -34.09 12.57 -1.46
CA ASP A 337 -35.36 12.29 -0.84
C ASP A 337 -35.26 12.25 0.69
N ILE A 338 -35.93 13.18 1.35
CA ILE A 338 -35.98 13.28 2.80
C ILE A 338 -36.60 12.04 3.47
N CYS A 339 -37.47 11.32 2.78
CA CYS A 339 -38.07 10.10 3.33
C CYS A 339 -37.05 9.00 3.50
N GLU A 340 -36.10 8.88 2.58
CA GLU A 340 -34.96 7.94 2.71
C GLU A 340 -34.07 8.32 3.89
N TRP A 341 -33.79 9.60 4.12
CA TRP A 341 -33.04 10.09 5.28
C TRP A 341 -33.73 9.76 6.61
N ARG A 342 -35.06 9.98 6.72
CA ARG A 342 -35.83 9.62 7.91
C ARG A 342 -35.84 8.12 8.16
N ASN A 343 -35.99 7.32 7.10
CA ASN A 343 -35.96 5.87 7.20
C ASN A 343 -34.57 5.39 7.68
N ALA A 344 -33.49 5.89 7.11
CA ALA A 344 -32.13 5.57 7.52
C ALA A 344 -31.88 5.88 9.01
N LEU A 345 -32.30 7.04 9.50
CA LEU A 345 -32.19 7.40 10.91
C LEU A 345 -33.00 6.44 11.80
N THR A 346 -34.19 6.03 11.35
CA THR A 346 -35.05 5.09 12.09
C THR A 346 -34.41 3.72 12.19
N GLU A 347 -33.88 3.18 11.09
CA GLU A 347 -33.15 1.90 11.04
C GLU A 347 -31.94 1.91 11.98
N LEU A 348 -31.08 2.93 11.89
CA LEU A 348 -29.90 3.06 12.76
C LEU A 348 -30.30 3.16 14.26
N SER A 349 -31.40 3.86 14.59
CA SER A 349 -31.84 4.03 15.96
C SER A 349 -32.47 2.74 16.55
N GLN A 350 -33.12 1.91 15.72
CA GLN A 350 -33.72 0.63 16.16
C GLN A 350 -32.62 -0.40 16.48
N HIS A 351 -31.56 -0.45 15.70
CA HIS A 351 -30.44 -1.37 15.92
C HIS A 351 -29.74 -1.11 17.26
N LYS A 352 -29.67 0.13 17.71
CA LYS A 352 -29.00 0.50 18.98
C LYS A 352 -29.71 -0.06 20.23
N LYS A 353 -30.98 -0.35 20.16
CA LYS A 353 -31.77 -0.84 21.31
C LYS A 353 -31.57 -2.32 21.66
N SER A 354 -30.96 -3.10 20.78
CA SER A 354 -30.85 -4.56 20.91
C SER A 354 -29.47 -5.05 21.40
N VAL A 355 -28.54 -4.15 21.78
CA VAL A 355 -27.10 -4.47 21.91
C VAL A 355 -26.59 -4.36 23.35
N ASN A 356 -25.81 -5.37 23.79
CA ASN A 356 -25.17 -5.46 25.10
C ASN A 356 -23.63 -5.34 25.06
N GLY A 357 -23.04 -4.56 24.16
CA GLY A 357 -21.58 -4.38 24.15
C GLY A 357 -21.03 -3.46 23.04
N LEU A 358 -19.86 -2.84 23.29
CA LEU A 358 -19.19 -1.91 22.36
C LEU A 358 -18.88 -2.52 20.98
N LYS A 359 -18.60 -3.83 20.93
CA LYS A 359 -18.31 -4.53 19.66
C LYS A 359 -19.57 -4.63 18.79
N ASP A 360 -20.70 -4.86 19.43
CA ASP A 360 -21.98 -5.00 18.74
C ASP A 360 -22.48 -3.65 18.20
N GLU A 361 -22.19 -2.54 18.90
CA GLU A 361 -22.53 -1.19 18.40
C GLU A 361 -21.83 -0.86 17.08
N VAL A 362 -20.54 -1.17 16.96
CA VAL A 362 -19.77 -0.94 15.72
C VAL A 362 -20.30 -1.81 14.60
N PHE A 363 -20.59 -3.08 14.88
CA PHE A 363 -21.13 -4.00 13.87
C PHE A 363 -22.50 -3.57 13.38
N GLN A 364 -23.34 -3.03 14.23
CA GLN A 364 -24.66 -2.53 13.84
C GLN A 364 -24.56 -1.34 12.87
N GLN A 365 -23.64 -0.42 13.13
CA GLN A 365 -23.40 0.72 12.23
C GLN A 365 -22.91 0.25 10.85
N LEU A 366 -21.99 -0.71 10.82
CA LEU A 366 -21.45 -1.25 9.57
C LEU A 366 -22.49 -2.12 8.84
N ARG A 367 -23.33 -2.86 9.60
CA ARG A 367 -24.42 -3.68 9.04
C ARG A 367 -25.45 -2.85 8.29
N PHE A 368 -25.73 -1.63 8.74
CA PHE A 368 -26.58 -0.69 7.99
C PHE A 368 -26.09 -0.54 6.54
N SER A 369 -24.77 -0.39 6.32
CA SER A 369 -24.20 -0.23 4.98
C SER A 369 -24.38 -1.49 4.11
N TYR A 370 -24.32 -2.68 4.72
CA TYR A 370 -24.59 -3.95 4.05
C TYR A 370 -26.08 -4.08 3.69
N ASP A 371 -26.97 -3.81 4.63
CA ASP A 371 -28.43 -3.90 4.43
C ASP A 371 -28.90 -2.88 3.39
N HIS A 372 -28.27 -1.70 3.34
CA HIS A 372 -28.55 -0.64 2.37
C HIS A 372 -28.17 -1.00 0.92
N LEU A 373 -27.42 -2.07 0.67
CA LEU A 373 -27.16 -2.55 -0.69
C LEU A 373 -28.45 -2.94 -1.42
N LYS A 374 -29.51 -3.37 -0.70
CA LYS A 374 -30.87 -3.69 -1.18
C LYS A 374 -30.92 -4.70 -2.35
N ASP A 375 -29.83 -5.42 -2.61
CA ASP A 375 -29.65 -6.35 -3.72
C ASP A 375 -28.94 -7.60 -3.20
N GLY A 376 -29.64 -8.73 -3.14
CA GLY A 376 -29.11 -9.97 -2.59
C GLY A 376 -27.85 -10.47 -3.28
N LYS A 377 -27.77 -10.35 -4.61
CA LYS A 377 -26.54 -10.73 -5.35
C LYS A 377 -25.36 -9.84 -5.00
N LEU A 378 -25.59 -8.54 -4.84
CA LEU A 378 -24.55 -7.59 -4.42
C LEU A 378 -24.11 -7.85 -2.98
N GLN A 379 -25.04 -8.21 -2.09
CA GLN A 379 -24.76 -8.65 -0.72
C GLN A 379 -23.91 -9.92 -0.72
N ASP A 380 -24.24 -10.92 -1.54
CA ASP A 380 -23.47 -12.16 -1.66
C ASP A 380 -22.07 -11.90 -2.26
N CYS A 381 -21.94 -10.98 -3.22
CA CYS A 381 -20.63 -10.53 -3.72
C CYS A 381 -19.77 -9.91 -2.61
N PHE A 382 -20.39 -9.12 -1.73
CA PHE A 382 -19.69 -8.56 -0.56
C PHE A 382 -19.25 -9.67 0.41
N LEU A 383 -20.17 -10.60 0.78
CA LEU A 383 -19.83 -11.72 1.67
C LEU A 383 -18.72 -12.59 1.11
N THR A 384 -18.68 -12.80 -0.21
CA THR A 384 -17.64 -13.58 -0.88
C THR A 384 -16.24 -12.97 -0.70
N CYS A 385 -16.13 -11.65 -0.55
CA CYS A 385 -14.85 -11.01 -0.26
C CYS A 385 -14.25 -11.45 1.09
N ALA A 386 -15.10 -11.81 2.07
CA ALA A 386 -14.64 -12.27 3.39
C ALA A 386 -14.01 -13.68 3.37
N LEU A 387 -14.12 -14.42 2.26
CA LEU A 387 -13.43 -15.71 2.06
C LEU A 387 -11.91 -15.54 1.93
N TYR A 388 -11.44 -14.36 1.53
CA TYR A 388 -10.02 -14.06 1.48
C TYR A 388 -9.43 -13.90 2.88
N PRO A 389 -8.10 -14.14 3.04
CA PRO A 389 -7.44 -13.88 4.32
C PRO A 389 -7.63 -12.42 4.78
N GLU A 390 -7.49 -12.21 6.08
CA GLU A 390 -7.41 -10.89 6.67
C GLU A 390 -6.31 -10.07 6.00
N ASP A 391 -6.54 -8.79 5.77
CA ASP A 391 -5.62 -7.86 5.10
C ASP A 391 -5.23 -8.22 3.65
N ALA A 392 -5.90 -9.19 3.03
CA ALA A 392 -5.58 -9.59 1.66
C ALA A 392 -5.85 -8.48 0.65
N GLU A 393 -4.85 -8.20 -0.19
CA GLU A 393 -5.02 -7.39 -1.39
C GLU A 393 -5.54 -8.29 -2.52
N ILE A 394 -6.81 -8.15 -2.84
CA ILE A 394 -7.53 -9.00 -3.80
C ILE A 394 -7.40 -8.39 -5.19
N GLY A 395 -6.87 -9.11 -6.16
CA GLY A 395 -6.86 -8.67 -7.56
C GLY A 395 -8.28 -8.53 -8.08
N GLY A 396 -8.63 -7.35 -8.61
CA GLY A 396 -10.00 -7.04 -9.02
C GLY A 396 -10.55 -7.99 -10.06
N GLU A 397 -9.77 -8.33 -11.09
CA GLU A 397 -10.17 -9.30 -12.11
C GLU A 397 -10.43 -10.69 -11.54
N LYS A 398 -9.60 -11.16 -10.60
CA LYS A 398 -9.77 -12.48 -9.96
C LYS A 398 -11.04 -12.54 -9.11
N LEU A 399 -11.34 -11.44 -8.41
CA LEU A 399 -12.57 -11.33 -7.63
C LEU A 399 -13.80 -11.36 -8.53
N ILE A 400 -13.77 -10.66 -9.66
CA ILE A 400 -14.84 -10.65 -10.64
C ILE A 400 -15.02 -12.05 -11.27
N GLN A 401 -13.93 -12.72 -11.62
CA GLN A 401 -13.97 -14.10 -12.13
C GLN A 401 -14.59 -15.07 -11.12
N LEU A 402 -14.29 -14.89 -9.82
CA LEU A 402 -14.91 -15.67 -8.75
C LEU A 402 -16.43 -15.42 -8.68
N TRP A 403 -16.87 -14.17 -8.71
CA TRP A 403 -18.31 -13.85 -8.71
C TRP A 403 -19.03 -14.39 -9.94
N ILE A 404 -18.39 -14.39 -11.13
CA ILE A 404 -18.95 -14.99 -12.34
C ILE A 404 -19.07 -16.51 -12.19
N ALA A 405 -18.02 -17.16 -11.67
CA ALA A 405 -18.02 -18.62 -11.46
C ALA A 405 -19.08 -19.07 -10.45
N GLU A 406 -19.39 -18.23 -9.45
CA GLU A 406 -20.43 -18.49 -8.46
C GLU A 406 -21.84 -18.08 -8.92
N GLY A 407 -22.01 -17.57 -10.15
CA GLY A 407 -23.30 -17.15 -10.69
C GLY A 407 -23.88 -15.88 -10.03
N LEU A 408 -23.04 -15.12 -9.32
CA LEU A 408 -23.45 -13.86 -8.65
C LEU A 408 -23.57 -12.70 -9.64
N VAL A 409 -22.87 -12.78 -10.77
CA VAL A 409 -23.03 -11.86 -11.90
C VAL A 409 -24.13 -12.39 -12.80
N GLU A 410 -25.06 -11.50 -13.20
CA GLU A 410 -26.16 -11.91 -14.09
C GLU A 410 -25.65 -12.57 -15.37
N GLU A 411 -26.35 -13.63 -15.81
CA GLU A 411 -26.01 -14.30 -17.04
C GLU A 411 -26.31 -13.44 -18.26
N VAL A 412 -25.28 -13.30 -19.10
CA VAL A 412 -25.33 -12.66 -20.41
C VAL A 412 -24.48 -13.45 -21.38
N ASP A 413 -24.76 -13.32 -22.67
CA ASP A 413 -24.10 -14.13 -23.69
C ASP A 413 -22.63 -13.80 -23.90
N SER A 414 -22.20 -12.56 -23.59
CA SER A 414 -20.84 -12.09 -23.79
C SER A 414 -20.02 -12.16 -22.50
N ILE A 415 -18.83 -12.75 -22.57
CA ILE A 415 -17.85 -12.74 -21.47
C ILE A 415 -17.43 -11.32 -21.09
N GLN A 416 -17.28 -10.43 -22.08
CA GLN A 416 -16.93 -9.03 -21.83
C GLN A 416 -18.03 -8.34 -21.03
N GLU A 417 -19.28 -8.55 -21.36
CA GLU A 417 -20.41 -7.96 -20.63
C GLU A 417 -20.48 -8.48 -19.18
N LYS A 418 -20.18 -9.79 -18.96
CA LYS A 418 -20.05 -10.33 -17.59
C LYS A 418 -18.95 -9.63 -16.79
N LEU A 419 -17.78 -9.37 -17.42
CA LEU A 419 -16.68 -8.63 -16.78
C LEU A 419 -17.09 -7.19 -16.48
N ASP A 420 -17.74 -6.50 -17.40
CA ASP A 420 -18.18 -5.10 -17.22
C ASP A 420 -19.20 -4.99 -16.06
N ARG A 421 -20.13 -5.95 -15.93
CA ARG A 421 -21.06 -6.05 -14.80
C ARG A 421 -20.33 -6.32 -13.49
N GLY A 422 -19.33 -7.22 -13.50
CA GLY A 422 -18.47 -7.47 -12.33
C GLY A 422 -17.74 -6.22 -11.88
N HIS A 423 -17.20 -5.43 -12.81
CA HIS A 423 -16.60 -4.12 -12.52
C HIS A 423 -17.63 -3.13 -11.94
N ALA A 424 -18.87 -3.11 -12.45
CA ALA A 424 -19.93 -2.26 -11.92
C ALA A 424 -20.27 -2.64 -10.46
N ILE A 425 -20.36 -3.93 -10.14
CA ILE A 425 -20.56 -4.46 -8.77
C ILE A 425 -19.41 -4.00 -7.87
N MET A 426 -18.16 -4.23 -8.27
CA MET A 426 -16.98 -3.83 -7.52
C MET A 426 -16.96 -2.31 -7.26
N ASN A 427 -17.26 -1.50 -8.29
CA ASN A 427 -17.37 -0.05 -8.16
C ASN A 427 -18.47 0.38 -7.18
N ARG A 428 -19.59 -0.35 -7.11
CA ARG A 428 -20.67 -0.07 -6.17
C ARG A 428 -20.26 -0.37 -4.74
N LEU A 429 -19.55 -1.49 -4.49
CA LEU A 429 -18.99 -1.82 -3.18
C LEU A 429 -17.94 -0.80 -2.73
N VAL A 430 -17.08 -0.34 -3.65
CA VAL A 430 -16.09 0.71 -3.37
C VAL A 430 -16.75 2.06 -3.05
N ARG A 431 -17.77 2.46 -3.83
CA ARG A 431 -18.48 3.72 -3.58
C ARG A 431 -19.18 3.75 -2.22
N ASN A 432 -19.65 2.59 -1.75
CA ASN A 432 -20.25 2.44 -0.42
C ASN A 432 -19.20 2.23 0.69
N CYS A 433 -17.90 2.40 0.39
CA CYS A 433 -16.78 2.20 1.31
C CYS A 433 -16.75 0.83 2.00
N LEU A 434 -17.34 -0.19 1.37
CA LEU A 434 -17.30 -1.59 1.80
C LEU A 434 -16.03 -2.29 1.31
N LEU A 435 -15.38 -1.76 0.27
CA LEU A 435 -14.06 -2.14 -0.22
C LEU A 435 -13.19 -0.89 -0.43
N GLU A 436 -11.90 -1.00 -0.13
CA GLU A 436 -10.88 0.00 -0.43
C GLU A 436 -10.13 -0.35 -1.72
N VAL A 437 -9.79 0.66 -2.53
CA VAL A 437 -9.04 0.46 -3.79
C VAL A 437 -7.57 0.78 -3.58
N PHE A 438 -6.72 -0.10 -4.08
CA PHE A 438 -5.29 0.11 -4.23
C PHE A 438 -4.92 0.03 -5.71
N THR A 439 -4.09 0.94 -6.17
CA THR A 439 -3.55 0.90 -7.54
C THR A 439 -2.06 0.63 -7.43
N GLU A 440 -1.59 -0.50 -7.92
CA GLU A 440 -0.16 -0.79 -8.03
C GLU A 440 0.45 -0.23 -9.32
N ARG A 441 1.81 -0.19 -9.37
CA ARG A 441 2.59 0.36 -10.48
C ARG A 441 2.36 -0.32 -11.84
N GLU A 442 1.75 -1.51 -11.86
CA GLU A 442 1.45 -2.28 -13.07
C GLU A 442 0.02 -2.10 -13.60
N ASN A 443 -0.69 -1.07 -13.16
CA ASN A 443 -2.08 -0.78 -13.55
C ASN A 443 -3.10 -1.87 -13.16
N GLU A 444 -2.72 -2.86 -12.34
CA GLU A 444 -3.64 -3.86 -11.80
C GLU A 444 -4.43 -3.27 -10.64
N ARG A 445 -5.74 -3.14 -10.81
CA ARG A 445 -6.64 -2.67 -9.75
C ARG A 445 -6.80 -3.76 -8.71
N ARG A 446 -6.44 -3.46 -7.47
CA ARG A 446 -6.65 -4.32 -6.30
C ARG A 446 -7.63 -3.70 -5.34
N VAL A 447 -8.35 -4.55 -4.61
CA VAL A 447 -9.28 -4.13 -3.56
C VAL A 447 -8.94 -4.85 -2.26
N LYS A 448 -9.27 -4.21 -1.13
CA LYS A 448 -9.11 -4.74 0.21
C LYS A 448 -10.40 -4.52 0.99
N MET A 449 -10.76 -5.49 1.82
CA MET A 449 -11.85 -5.36 2.79
C MET A 449 -11.25 -5.02 4.16
N HIS A 450 -11.79 -4.01 4.84
CA HIS A 450 -11.38 -3.67 6.20
C HIS A 450 -11.77 -4.81 7.16
N ASP A 451 -10.92 -5.12 8.16
CA ASP A 451 -11.10 -6.28 9.07
C ASP A 451 -12.45 -6.29 9.78
N LEU A 452 -12.92 -5.12 10.24
CA LEU A 452 -14.25 -5.03 10.86
C LEU A 452 -15.39 -5.35 9.89
N LEU A 453 -15.26 -4.98 8.62
CA LEU A 453 -16.23 -5.34 7.58
C LEU A 453 -16.15 -6.83 7.27
N ARG A 454 -14.97 -7.41 7.31
CA ARG A 454 -14.76 -8.85 7.16
C ARG A 454 -15.34 -9.62 8.34
N ASP A 455 -15.05 -9.20 9.58
CA ASP A 455 -15.61 -9.80 10.78
C ASP A 455 -17.16 -9.75 10.76
N MET A 456 -17.74 -8.61 10.37
CA MET A 456 -19.18 -8.45 10.19
C MET A 456 -19.73 -9.36 9.08
N ALA A 457 -19.05 -9.45 7.94
CA ALA A 457 -19.48 -10.31 6.83
C ALA A 457 -19.47 -11.78 7.22
N LEU A 458 -18.47 -12.22 8.00
CA LEU A 458 -18.41 -13.58 8.53
C LEU A 458 -19.47 -13.84 9.59
N ASP A 459 -19.80 -12.85 10.43
CA ASP A 459 -20.91 -12.93 11.39
C ASP A 459 -22.27 -13.07 10.67
N ILE A 460 -22.50 -12.29 9.62
CA ILE A 460 -23.71 -12.38 8.77
C ILE A 460 -23.78 -13.73 8.05
N ALA A 461 -22.66 -14.22 7.53
CA ALA A 461 -22.60 -15.52 6.86
C ALA A 461 -22.85 -16.69 7.84
N GLY A 462 -22.36 -16.55 9.09
CA GLY A 462 -22.55 -17.53 10.16
C GLY A 462 -22.08 -18.94 9.75
N SER A 463 -22.87 -19.96 10.06
CA SER A 463 -22.55 -21.37 9.75
C SER A 463 -22.48 -21.70 8.25
N ARG A 464 -22.92 -20.80 7.38
CA ARG A 464 -22.84 -21.00 5.92
C ARG A 464 -21.42 -20.93 5.39
N PHE A 465 -20.50 -20.25 6.10
CA PHE A 465 -19.11 -20.09 5.66
C PHE A 465 -18.15 -20.73 6.65
N LEU A 466 -17.23 -21.58 6.14
CA LEU A 466 -16.07 -22.07 6.87
C LEU A 466 -14.82 -21.41 6.31
N VAL A 467 -14.29 -20.41 6.99
CA VAL A 467 -13.13 -19.66 6.53
C VAL A 467 -11.93 -19.95 7.43
N LYS A 468 -10.98 -20.67 6.88
CA LYS A 468 -9.69 -21.05 7.50
C LYS A 468 -8.52 -20.57 6.62
N SER A 469 -8.68 -19.41 5.97
CA SER A 469 -7.71 -18.85 5.03
C SER A 469 -6.54 -18.20 5.76
N GLY A 470 -5.30 -18.50 5.33
CA GLY A 470 -4.07 -17.89 5.89
C GLY A 470 -3.62 -18.45 7.24
N MET A 471 -4.23 -19.52 7.73
CA MET A 471 -3.99 -20.11 9.06
C MET A 471 -2.79 -21.05 9.12
N MET A 472 -2.07 -21.26 8.02
CA MET A 472 -0.94 -22.19 7.94
C MET A 472 -1.32 -23.65 8.28
N LEU A 473 -2.54 -24.06 7.94
CA LEU A 473 -2.99 -25.42 8.16
C LEU A 473 -2.10 -26.43 7.42
N GLU A 474 -1.72 -27.50 8.11
CA GLU A 474 -1.02 -28.64 7.52
C GLU A 474 -1.99 -29.77 7.12
N LYS A 475 -3.14 -29.82 7.78
CA LYS A 475 -4.20 -30.80 7.53
C LYS A 475 -5.52 -30.10 7.26
N ALA A 476 -6.36 -30.77 6.48
CA ALA A 476 -7.73 -30.30 6.23
C ALA A 476 -8.52 -30.19 7.55
N PRO A 477 -9.49 -29.25 7.65
CA PRO A 477 -10.37 -29.14 8.82
C PRO A 477 -11.05 -30.47 9.15
N ASP A 478 -11.29 -30.72 10.45
CA ASP A 478 -11.93 -31.94 10.90
C ASP A 478 -13.39 -32.03 10.43
N VAL A 479 -13.91 -33.26 10.33
CA VAL A 479 -15.29 -33.53 9.88
C VAL A 479 -16.33 -32.77 10.73
N GLN A 480 -16.02 -32.48 11.99
CA GLN A 480 -16.89 -31.74 12.88
C GLN A 480 -17.04 -30.25 12.52
N ASP A 481 -16.05 -29.69 11.82
CA ASP A 481 -16.08 -28.29 11.34
C ASP A 481 -17.03 -28.10 10.14
N TRP A 482 -17.45 -29.19 9.51
CA TRP A 482 -18.35 -29.16 8.34
C TRP A 482 -19.81 -29.20 8.78
N GLY A 483 -20.36 -28.01 9.03
CA GLY A 483 -21.77 -27.85 9.42
C GLY A 483 -22.75 -28.30 8.33
N LYS A 484 -24.01 -28.55 8.71
CA LYS A 484 -25.06 -29.00 7.78
C LYS A 484 -25.49 -27.90 6.78
N ASP A 485 -25.36 -26.64 7.17
CA ASP A 485 -25.79 -25.47 6.40
C ASP A 485 -24.61 -24.81 5.66
N LEU A 486 -23.50 -25.55 5.51
CA LEU A 486 -22.27 -25.03 4.91
C LEU A 486 -22.44 -24.84 3.40
N GLU A 487 -22.23 -23.61 2.93
CA GLU A 487 -22.31 -23.21 1.53
C GLU A 487 -20.92 -22.96 0.93
N LYS A 488 -20.02 -22.33 1.70
CA LYS A 488 -18.70 -21.94 1.18
C LYS A 488 -17.58 -22.29 2.15
N VAL A 489 -16.47 -22.78 1.60
CA VAL A 489 -15.26 -23.11 2.35
C VAL A 489 -14.08 -22.38 1.77
N SER A 490 -13.31 -21.67 2.59
CA SER A 490 -12.06 -21.08 2.17
C SER A 490 -10.88 -21.64 2.96
N LEU A 491 -9.95 -22.25 2.23
CA LEU A 491 -8.67 -22.74 2.73
C LEU A 491 -7.50 -22.04 2.03
N MET A 492 -7.73 -20.83 1.54
CA MET A 492 -6.74 -20.03 0.81
C MET A 492 -5.48 -19.77 1.64
N ASN A 493 -4.32 -19.65 1.00
CA ASN A 493 -3.02 -19.31 1.63
C ASN A 493 -2.54 -20.28 2.71
N ASN A 494 -3.01 -21.54 2.71
CA ASN A 494 -2.48 -22.61 3.54
C ASN A 494 -1.47 -23.45 2.74
N TRP A 495 -0.24 -23.04 2.66
CA TRP A 495 0.80 -23.49 1.72
C TRP A 495 1.32 -24.90 2.00
N ARG A 496 1.11 -25.44 3.21
CA ARG A 496 1.48 -26.79 3.63
C ARG A 496 0.28 -27.72 3.71
N LEU A 497 -0.91 -27.22 3.36
CA LEU A 497 -2.13 -28.00 3.45
C LEU A 497 -2.10 -29.17 2.45
N TYR A 498 -2.06 -30.38 2.99
CA TYR A 498 -2.27 -31.59 2.22
C TYR A 498 -3.77 -31.94 2.20
N ILE A 499 -4.36 -31.93 1.02
CA ILE A 499 -5.72 -32.41 0.80
C ILE A 499 -5.59 -33.81 0.17
N PRO A 500 -6.02 -34.89 0.87
CA PRO A 500 -5.99 -36.22 0.30
C PRO A 500 -6.86 -36.30 -0.96
N SER A 501 -6.35 -36.93 -2.03
CA SER A 501 -7.06 -37.11 -3.31
C SER A 501 -8.37 -37.90 -3.20
N LYS A 502 -8.61 -38.56 -2.06
CA LYS A 502 -9.83 -39.28 -1.72
C LYS A 502 -10.61 -38.65 -0.58
N MET A 503 -10.45 -37.36 -0.32
CA MET A 503 -11.29 -36.66 0.62
C MET A 503 -12.70 -36.60 0.03
N SER A 504 -13.51 -37.57 0.40
CA SER A 504 -14.96 -37.44 0.20
C SER A 504 -15.43 -36.39 1.22
N PRO A 505 -16.22 -35.39 0.83
CA PRO A 505 -16.91 -34.57 1.80
C PRO A 505 -17.60 -35.52 2.78
N PRO A 506 -17.64 -35.20 4.09
CA PRO A 506 -18.41 -36.00 5.02
C PRO A 506 -19.77 -36.20 4.36
N ARG A 507 -20.29 -37.46 4.38
CA ARG A 507 -21.66 -37.77 3.90
C ARG A 507 -22.64 -36.98 4.75
N VAL A 508 -22.72 -35.70 4.49
CA VAL A 508 -23.77 -34.81 4.96
C VAL A 508 -24.96 -35.18 4.08
N SER A 509 -25.72 -36.13 4.58
CA SER A 509 -26.88 -36.72 3.88
C SER A 509 -27.95 -35.70 3.46
N GLN A 510 -27.68 -34.41 3.57
CA GLN A 510 -28.55 -33.28 3.21
C GLN A 510 -27.79 -32.01 2.78
N ALA A 511 -26.46 -31.98 2.69
CA ALA A 511 -25.76 -30.79 2.16
C ALA A 511 -25.83 -30.82 0.63
N HIS A 512 -26.94 -30.33 0.09
CA HIS A 512 -27.17 -30.28 -1.35
C HIS A 512 -26.44 -29.11 -2.05
N ASN A 513 -25.68 -28.24 -1.33
CA ASN A 513 -25.25 -26.96 -1.87
C ASN A 513 -23.87 -26.47 -1.41
N ILE A 514 -22.83 -27.31 -1.30
CA ILE A 514 -21.47 -26.72 -1.18
C ILE A 514 -21.10 -26.18 -2.56
N VAL A 515 -21.22 -24.89 -2.76
CA VAL A 515 -21.04 -24.24 -4.06
C VAL A 515 -19.57 -24.01 -4.40
N ALA A 516 -18.67 -23.84 -3.42
CA ALA A 516 -17.26 -23.64 -3.71
C ALA A 516 -16.32 -24.00 -2.54
N VAL A 517 -15.26 -24.75 -2.84
CA VAL A 517 -14.08 -24.91 -1.98
C VAL A 517 -12.92 -24.18 -2.62
N LEU A 518 -12.48 -23.09 -2.02
CA LEU A 518 -11.41 -22.25 -2.56
C LEU A 518 -10.08 -22.66 -1.92
N VAL A 519 -9.18 -23.23 -2.72
CA VAL A 519 -7.82 -23.60 -2.30
C VAL A 519 -6.81 -22.99 -3.25
N TRP A 520 -5.82 -22.27 -2.71
CA TRP A 520 -4.72 -21.72 -3.50
C TRP A 520 -3.46 -22.53 -3.25
N TYR A 521 -2.92 -23.15 -4.29
CA TYR A 521 -1.59 -23.75 -4.30
C TYR A 521 -0.59 -22.80 -4.94
N ARG A 522 0.57 -22.64 -4.31
CA ARG A 522 1.72 -21.94 -4.88
C ARG A 522 2.63 -22.98 -5.52
N GLU A 523 2.35 -23.40 -6.75
CA GLU A 523 3.37 -24.03 -7.57
C GLU A 523 4.00 -23.00 -8.50
N TYR A 524 5.31 -23.07 -8.62
CA TYR A 524 6.22 -22.28 -9.44
C TYR A 524 5.53 -21.46 -10.57
N SER A 525 5.50 -20.14 -10.40
CA SER A 525 5.16 -19.11 -11.40
C SER A 525 3.73 -19.08 -12.01
N LYS A 526 2.82 -19.96 -11.66
CA LYS A 526 1.39 -19.85 -12.06
C LYS A 526 0.50 -20.10 -10.84
N ARG A 527 -0.15 -19.04 -10.35
CA ARG A 527 -1.19 -19.13 -9.32
C ARG A 527 -2.43 -19.74 -9.97
N LEU A 528 -2.69 -21.02 -9.72
CA LEU A 528 -3.94 -21.68 -10.13
C LEU A 528 -4.98 -21.52 -9.03
N LEU A 529 -6.12 -20.90 -9.38
CA LEU A 529 -7.33 -20.94 -8.57
C LEU A 529 -8.00 -22.28 -8.92
N GLN A 530 -7.97 -23.26 -8.01
CA GLN A 530 -8.79 -24.45 -8.16
C GLN A 530 -10.05 -24.27 -7.33
N ALA A 531 -11.17 -24.01 -8.01
CA ALA A 531 -12.49 -24.14 -7.42
C ALA A 531 -12.96 -25.58 -7.67
N TYR A 532 -13.15 -26.35 -6.61
CA TYR A 532 -13.80 -27.65 -6.71
C TYR A 532 -15.31 -27.42 -6.49
N ALA A 533 -16.08 -27.49 -7.56
CA ALA A 533 -17.53 -27.64 -7.44
C ALA A 533 -17.80 -29.12 -7.14
N TRP A 534 -18.35 -29.43 -5.99
CA TRP A 534 -18.86 -30.74 -5.66
C TRP A 534 -20.37 -30.73 -5.96
N ALA A 535 -20.77 -31.41 -7.05
CA ALA A 535 -22.15 -31.64 -7.40
C ALA A 535 -22.74 -32.79 -6.57
#